data_44a2cb64d5c673fda6e986677f9f3899
#
_entry.id   44a2cb64d5c673fda6e986677f9f3899
#
_cell.length_a   1.000
_cell.length_b   1.000
_cell.length_c   1.000
_cell.angle_alpha   90.00
_cell.angle_beta   90.00
_cell.angle_gamma   90.00
#
_symmetry.space_group_name_H-M   'P 1'
#
loop_
_entity.id
_entity.type
_entity.pdbx_description
1 polymer ?
#
loop_
_entity_poly.entity_id
_entity_poly.type
_entity_poly.pdbx_seq_one_letter_code
_entity_poly.pdbx_strand_id
1 'polypeptide(L)'
;MNTNPIGANKTNETANNTWNENSAAEWFAKKEWKNGLLLEPHETTNKIIFAEQYHKNKTAWDKAFKFLGGNLEAKEPGKYEIDGDDVYAIITDQPSKEPEMAKWEAHEKFIDIQYVIKGEEKIGITPLSTATVSKPYDEANDYANYEAEGKSYTAKPGTFFLFFPDDVHRPNILVKGFEVVKKVVIKVRVAE
;
A
#
# COMPACT_ATOMS: atom_id res chain seq x y z
N MET A 1 -22.03 -29.66 -54.24
CA MET A 1 -21.02 -28.61 -54.05
C MET A 1 -21.19 -28.08 -52.63
N ASN A 2 -20.41 -28.59 -51.69
CA ASN A 2 -20.45 -28.18 -50.31
C ASN A 2 -19.34 -27.17 -50.10
N THR A 3 -19.71 -25.93 -49.74
CA THR A 3 -18.77 -24.91 -49.24
C THR A 3 -18.94 -24.78 -47.75
N ASN A 4 -17.93 -25.28 -46.99
CA ASN A 4 -17.79 -25.03 -45.58
C ASN A 4 -17.31 -23.59 -45.37
N PRO A 5 -17.87 -22.84 -44.39
CA PRO A 5 -17.27 -21.59 -43.95
C PRO A 5 -16.15 -21.87 -42.95
N ILE A 6 -15.05 -21.21 -43.17
CA ILE A 6 -13.82 -21.20 -42.41
C ILE A 6 -14.13 -20.66 -41.02
N GLY A 7 -13.83 -21.44 -39.96
CA GLY A 7 -13.91 -21.04 -38.59
C GLY A 7 -12.91 -19.92 -38.27
N ALA A 8 -13.39 -18.83 -37.75
CA ALA A 8 -12.58 -17.76 -37.18
C ALA A 8 -11.85 -18.28 -35.94
N ASN A 9 -10.54 -18.39 -36.09
CA ASN A 9 -9.62 -18.67 -34.97
C ASN A 9 -9.61 -17.47 -34.06
N LYS A 10 -10.32 -17.56 -32.89
CA LYS A 10 -10.15 -16.61 -31.80
C LYS A 10 -8.80 -16.92 -31.16
N THR A 11 -7.78 -16.18 -31.56
CA THR A 11 -6.54 -16.09 -30.82
C THR A 11 -6.86 -15.46 -29.47
N ASN A 12 -6.83 -16.28 -28.41
CA ASN A 12 -6.73 -15.80 -27.04
C ASN A 12 -5.35 -15.14 -26.91
N GLU A 13 -5.26 -13.86 -27.19
CA GLU A 13 -4.15 -13.03 -26.72
C GLU A 13 -4.35 -12.87 -25.20
N THR A 14 -3.74 -13.75 -24.40
CA THR A 14 -3.33 -13.41 -23.06
C THR A 14 -2.27 -12.33 -23.22
N ALA A 15 -2.70 -11.07 -23.21
CA ALA A 15 -1.80 -9.94 -23.16
C ALA A 15 -1.02 -10.08 -21.84
N ASN A 16 0.25 -10.51 -21.96
CA ASN A 16 1.26 -10.28 -20.92
C ASN A 16 1.42 -8.77 -20.82
N ASN A 17 0.57 -8.15 -20.01
CA ASN A 17 0.62 -6.71 -19.76
C ASN A 17 1.81 -6.44 -18.83
N THR A 18 3.01 -6.47 -19.41
CA THR A 18 4.24 -6.19 -18.67
C THR A 18 4.36 -4.68 -18.54
N TRP A 19 4.08 -4.17 -17.34
CA TRP A 19 4.28 -2.77 -17.01
C TRP A 19 5.78 -2.42 -17.04
N ASN A 20 6.09 -1.23 -17.57
CA ASN A 20 7.42 -0.63 -17.51
C ASN A 20 7.32 0.80 -16.98
N GLU A 21 8.44 1.46 -16.75
CA GLU A 21 8.48 2.80 -16.18
C GLU A 21 7.59 3.80 -16.93
N ASN A 22 7.63 3.79 -18.26
CA ASN A 22 6.85 4.73 -19.07
C ASN A 22 5.36 4.44 -18.99
N SER A 23 4.93 3.18 -19.23
CA SER A 23 3.50 2.81 -19.20
C SER A 23 2.89 2.99 -17.83
N ALA A 24 3.64 2.66 -16.76
CA ALA A 24 3.19 2.86 -15.38
C ALA A 24 3.09 4.35 -15.04
N ALA A 25 4.06 5.17 -15.47
CA ALA A 25 4.03 6.61 -15.24
C ALA A 25 2.86 7.29 -15.98
N GLU A 26 2.58 6.90 -17.23
CA GLU A 26 1.44 7.41 -18.00
C GLU A 26 0.10 7.03 -17.36
N TRP A 27 -0.06 5.76 -16.96
CA TRP A 27 -1.25 5.30 -16.25
C TRP A 27 -1.44 6.05 -14.92
N PHE A 28 -0.38 6.17 -14.13
CA PHE A 28 -0.41 6.86 -12.85
C PHE A 28 -0.81 8.33 -13.00
N ALA A 29 -0.30 9.01 -14.04
CA ALA A 29 -0.59 10.42 -14.32
C ALA A 29 -2.05 10.67 -14.72
N LYS A 30 -2.75 9.68 -15.31
CA LYS A 30 -4.18 9.79 -15.64
C LYS A 30 -5.07 9.87 -14.40
N LYS A 31 -4.58 9.38 -13.25
CA LYS A 31 -5.29 9.40 -11.96
C LYS A 31 -6.68 8.72 -11.96
N GLU A 32 -6.96 7.88 -12.96
CA GLU A 32 -8.23 7.14 -13.06
C GLU A 32 -8.42 6.17 -11.87
N TRP A 33 -7.31 5.65 -11.34
CA TRP A 33 -7.28 4.80 -10.16
C TRP A 33 -7.77 5.49 -8.87
N LYS A 34 -7.78 6.82 -8.83
CA LYS A 34 -8.20 7.59 -7.64
C LYS A 34 -9.70 7.47 -7.35
N ASN A 35 -10.54 7.27 -8.36
CA ASN A 35 -12.00 7.18 -8.21
C ASN A 35 -12.59 8.29 -7.32
N GLY A 36 -12.10 9.53 -7.48
CA GLY A 36 -12.53 10.68 -6.69
C GLY A 36 -11.79 10.89 -5.37
N LEU A 37 -10.82 10.04 -5.01
CA LEU A 37 -9.95 10.24 -3.85
C LEU A 37 -9.17 11.55 -3.99
N LEU A 38 -9.28 12.43 -2.98
CA LEU A 38 -8.60 13.73 -2.97
C LEU A 38 -7.14 13.63 -2.51
N LEU A 39 -6.79 12.59 -1.75
CA LEU A 39 -5.45 12.35 -1.27
C LEU A 39 -4.48 12.02 -2.41
N GLU A 40 -3.22 12.37 -2.23
CA GLU A 40 -2.15 12.04 -3.18
C GLU A 40 -1.23 10.95 -2.59
N PRO A 41 -0.74 10.02 -3.42
CA PRO A 41 0.27 9.07 -2.97
C PRO A 41 1.60 9.78 -2.79
N HIS A 42 2.39 9.33 -1.82
CA HIS A 42 3.73 9.85 -1.60
C HIS A 42 4.65 9.55 -2.79
N GLU A 43 5.65 10.40 -3.02
CA GLU A 43 6.60 10.29 -4.15
C GLU A 43 7.41 8.99 -4.17
N THR A 44 7.53 8.30 -3.03
CA THR A 44 8.20 7.00 -2.91
C THR A 44 7.42 5.84 -3.51
N THR A 45 6.19 6.05 -3.94
CA THR A 45 5.34 5.00 -4.52
C THR A 45 5.99 4.36 -5.76
N ASN A 46 6.21 3.05 -5.71
CA ASN A 46 6.61 2.27 -6.88
C ASN A 46 5.43 2.15 -7.87
N LYS A 47 5.47 2.96 -8.93
CA LYS A 47 4.37 3.07 -9.90
C LYS A 47 4.17 1.79 -10.72
N ILE A 48 5.25 1.02 -10.98
CA ILE A 48 5.17 -0.23 -11.74
C ILE A 48 4.39 -1.26 -10.92
N ILE A 49 4.83 -1.52 -9.69
CA ILE A 49 4.17 -2.50 -8.81
C ILE A 49 2.74 -2.05 -8.51
N PHE A 50 2.52 -0.75 -8.30
CA PHE A 50 1.17 -0.23 -8.06
C PHE A 50 0.25 -0.47 -9.28
N ALA A 51 0.71 -0.20 -10.50
CA ALA A 51 -0.06 -0.46 -11.71
C ALA A 51 -0.38 -1.95 -11.87
N GLU A 52 0.59 -2.83 -11.65
CA GLU A 52 0.41 -4.28 -11.71
C GLU A 52 -0.64 -4.75 -10.70
N GLN A 53 -0.46 -4.41 -9.44
CA GLN A 53 -1.35 -4.84 -8.35
C GLN A 53 -2.76 -4.27 -8.50
N TYR A 54 -2.88 -3.00 -8.90
CA TYR A 54 -4.18 -2.38 -9.15
C TYR A 54 -4.95 -3.10 -10.26
N HIS A 55 -4.30 -3.42 -11.39
CA HIS A 55 -4.96 -4.06 -12.52
C HIS A 55 -5.26 -5.54 -12.26
N LYS A 56 -4.43 -6.23 -11.49
CA LYS A 56 -4.70 -7.62 -11.07
C LYS A 56 -5.94 -7.74 -10.18
N ASN A 57 -6.18 -6.76 -9.29
CA ASN A 57 -7.35 -6.75 -8.41
C ASN A 57 -7.94 -5.35 -8.22
N LYS A 58 -8.43 -4.77 -9.32
CA LYS A 58 -9.04 -3.44 -9.33
C LYS A 58 -10.15 -3.27 -8.27
N THR A 59 -10.95 -4.30 -8.07
CA THR A 59 -12.08 -4.24 -7.13
C THR A 59 -11.63 -4.03 -5.69
N ALA A 60 -10.59 -4.74 -5.25
CA ALA A 60 -10.02 -4.58 -3.91
C ALA A 60 -9.45 -3.16 -3.71
N TRP A 61 -8.70 -2.66 -4.69
CA TRP A 61 -8.13 -1.32 -4.65
C TRP A 61 -9.20 -0.23 -4.64
N ASP A 62 -10.25 -0.35 -5.46
CA ASP A 62 -11.36 0.61 -5.49
C ASP A 62 -12.07 0.65 -4.13
N LYS A 63 -12.29 -0.49 -3.48
CA LYS A 63 -12.87 -0.57 -2.13
C LYS A 63 -11.95 0.05 -1.08
N ALA A 64 -10.64 -0.22 -1.15
CA ALA A 64 -9.64 0.38 -0.27
C ALA A 64 -9.62 1.90 -0.39
N PHE A 65 -9.58 2.45 -1.61
CA PHE A 65 -9.58 3.90 -1.84
C PHE A 65 -10.91 4.55 -1.49
N LYS A 66 -12.03 3.86 -1.68
CA LYS A 66 -13.34 4.34 -1.20
C LYS A 66 -13.37 4.48 0.33
N PHE A 67 -12.80 3.51 1.04
CA PHE A 67 -12.68 3.59 2.50
C PHE A 67 -11.74 4.72 2.92
N LEU A 68 -10.56 4.84 2.26
CA LEU A 68 -9.57 5.88 2.52
C LEU A 68 -10.14 7.30 2.30
N GLY A 69 -11.00 7.49 1.30
CA GLY A 69 -11.66 8.75 1.01
C GLY A 69 -12.87 9.07 1.88
N GLY A 70 -13.24 8.18 2.81
CA GLY A 70 -14.36 8.38 3.72
C GLY A 70 -14.05 9.33 4.88
N ASN A 71 -15.03 9.53 5.76
CA ASN A 71 -14.84 10.33 6.98
C ASN A 71 -14.07 9.54 8.04
N LEU A 72 -12.74 9.50 7.91
CA LEU A 72 -11.86 8.76 8.82
C LEU A 72 -11.70 9.45 10.19
N GLU A 73 -11.88 10.77 10.28
CA GLU A 73 -11.80 11.49 11.55
C GLU A 73 -12.86 11.02 12.54
N ALA A 74 -14.07 10.73 12.05
CA ALA A 74 -15.20 10.28 12.87
C ALA A 74 -15.15 8.78 13.23
N LYS A 75 -14.17 8.02 12.67
CA LYS A 75 -14.05 6.59 12.99
C LYS A 75 -13.26 6.38 14.26
N GLU A 76 -13.74 5.48 15.12
CA GLU A 76 -13.04 5.07 16.32
C GLU A 76 -11.83 4.16 15.99
N PRO A 77 -10.80 4.08 16.85
CA PRO A 77 -9.75 3.09 16.73
C PRO A 77 -10.32 1.67 16.70
N GLY A 78 -9.78 0.82 15.82
CA GLY A 78 -10.25 -0.55 15.68
C GLY A 78 -9.96 -1.13 14.29
N LYS A 79 -10.37 -2.39 14.10
CA LYS A 79 -10.29 -3.09 12.81
C LYS A 79 -11.63 -2.96 12.07
N TYR A 80 -11.55 -2.66 10.78
CA TYR A 80 -12.68 -2.50 9.87
C TYR A 80 -12.53 -3.47 8.70
N GLU A 81 -13.46 -4.39 8.55
CA GLU A 81 -13.57 -5.22 7.36
C GLU A 81 -14.08 -4.37 6.18
N ILE A 82 -13.41 -4.51 5.02
CA ILE A 82 -13.76 -3.77 3.79
C ILE A 82 -14.18 -4.75 2.69
N ASP A 83 -13.42 -5.83 2.52
CA ASP A 83 -13.69 -6.90 1.55
C ASP A 83 -13.20 -8.25 2.08
N GLY A 84 -13.93 -8.82 3.04
CA GLY A 84 -13.57 -10.08 3.68
C GLY A 84 -12.12 -10.08 4.18
N ASP A 85 -11.39 -11.15 3.84
CA ASP A 85 -9.97 -11.30 4.20
C ASP A 85 -9.01 -10.61 3.22
N ASP A 86 -9.51 -10.04 2.12
CA ASP A 86 -8.67 -9.46 1.08
C ASP A 86 -8.37 -7.97 1.31
N VAL A 87 -9.32 -7.24 1.95
CA VAL A 87 -9.12 -5.83 2.29
C VAL A 87 -9.69 -5.53 3.66
N TYR A 88 -8.85 -5.03 4.55
CA TYR A 88 -9.28 -4.51 5.85
C TYR A 88 -8.48 -3.29 6.27
N ALA A 89 -9.00 -2.49 7.19
CA ALA A 89 -8.32 -1.34 7.74
C ALA A 89 -8.13 -1.47 9.25
N ILE A 90 -7.04 -0.88 9.74
CA ILE A 90 -6.79 -0.72 11.18
C ILE A 90 -6.62 0.78 11.42
N ILE A 91 -7.49 1.35 12.26
CA ILE A 91 -7.37 2.73 12.72
C ILE A 91 -6.77 2.70 14.12
N THR A 92 -5.76 3.51 14.33
CA THR A 92 -5.12 3.71 15.63
C THR A 92 -5.11 5.19 15.99
N ASP A 93 -5.16 5.49 17.28
CA ASP A 93 -4.98 6.83 17.85
C ASP A 93 -4.13 6.64 19.10
N GLN A 94 -2.81 6.74 18.95
CA GLN A 94 -1.89 6.33 20.01
C GLN A 94 -0.56 7.08 19.95
N PRO A 95 0.22 7.07 21.04
CA PRO A 95 1.52 7.72 21.06
C PRO A 95 2.48 7.20 20.02
N SER A 96 3.22 8.12 19.40
CA SER A 96 4.38 7.82 18.57
C SER A 96 5.53 7.29 19.42
N LYS A 97 6.51 6.69 18.79
CA LYS A 97 7.67 6.06 19.43
C LYS A 97 8.93 6.90 19.22
N GLU A 98 9.79 6.93 20.22
CA GLU A 98 11.15 7.40 19.99
C GLU A 98 11.81 6.55 18.89
N PRO A 99 12.73 7.13 18.09
CA PRO A 99 13.33 6.45 16.96
C PRO A 99 13.89 5.05 17.31
N GLU A 100 14.51 4.90 18.48
CA GLU A 100 15.13 3.66 18.92
C GLU A 100 14.13 2.54 19.22
N MET A 101 12.87 2.91 19.48
CA MET A 101 11.78 1.98 19.80
C MET A 101 10.94 1.58 18.58
N ALA A 102 11.03 2.33 17.50
CA ALA A 102 10.36 1.98 16.25
C ALA A 102 11.16 0.87 15.53
N LYS A 103 10.47 -0.07 14.91
CA LYS A 103 11.10 -1.22 14.24
C LYS A 103 10.91 -1.13 12.74
N TRP A 104 11.88 -1.61 12.00
CA TRP A 104 11.77 -1.87 10.59
C TRP A 104 10.98 -3.16 10.37
N GLU A 105 10.02 -3.11 9.45
CA GLU A 105 9.13 -4.24 9.15
C GLU A 105 8.79 -4.29 7.66
N ALA A 106 8.45 -5.49 7.16
CA ALA A 106 7.86 -5.70 5.85
C ALA A 106 6.83 -6.84 5.93
N HIS A 107 5.95 -6.89 4.95
CA HIS A 107 4.84 -7.83 4.83
C HIS A 107 4.98 -8.66 3.57
N GLU A 108 4.50 -9.90 3.56
CA GLU A 108 4.52 -10.75 2.37
C GLU A 108 3.14 -10.88 1.72
N LYS A 109 2.07 -10.95 2.52
CA LYS A 109 0.70 -11.22 2.07
C LYS A 109 -0.11 -9.99 1.73
N PHE A 110 0.24 -8.84 2.34
CA PHE A 110 -0.51 -7.60 2.19
C PHE A 110 0.37 -6.43 1.80
N ILE A 111 -0.23 -5.54 1.02
CA ILE A 111 0.28 -4.20 0.71
C ILE A 111 -0.35 -3.24 1.72
N ASP A 112 0.45 -2.36 2.30
CA ASP A 112 -0.03 -1.34 3.22
C ASP A 112 -0.33 -0.04 2.50
N ILE A 113 -1.52 0.51 2.75
CA ILE A 113 -1.84 1.91 2.48
C ILE A 113 -1.85 2.61 3.84
N GLN A 114 -0.83 3.41 4.13
CA GLN A 114 -0.72 4.13 5.40
C GLN A 114 -1.05 5.61 5.24
N TYR A 115 -1.96 6.12 6.06
CA TYR A 115 -2.38 7.52 6.01
C TYR A 115 -2.56 8.10 7.42
N VAL A 116 -1.90 9.23 7.66
CA VAL A 116 -2.08 10.01 8.89
C VAL A 116 -3.33 10.86 8.78
N ILE A 117 -4.30 10.59 9.64
CA ILE A 117 -5.59 11.30 9.71
C ILE A 117 -5.39 12.61 10.49
N LYS A 118 -4.66 12.53 11.63
CA LYS A 118 -4.38 13.67 12.50
C LYS A 118 -3.00 13.53 13.15
N GLY A 119 -2.27 14.63 13.22
CA GLY A 119 -0.89 14.66 13.72
C GLY A 119 0.13 14.47 12.60
N GLU A 120 1.35 14.15 12.97
CA GLU A 120 2.46 13.84 12.06
C GLU A 120 3.33 12.74 12.66
N GLU A 121 3.84 11.84 11.82
CA GLU A 121 4.88 10.88 12.21
C GLU A 121 5.98 10.86 11.15
N LYS A 122 7.17 10.36 11.50
CA LYS A 122 8.16 9.98 10.50
C LYS A 122 8.04 8.51 10.16
N ILE A 123 8.25 8.21 8.89
CA ILE A 123 8.32 6.84 8.37
C ILE A 123 9.67 6.67 7.69
N GLY A 124 10.48 5.72 8.16
CA GLY A 124 11.69 5.27 7.47
C GLY A 124 11.32 4.33 6.34
N ILE A 125 12.05 4.40 5.22
CA ILE A 125 11.83 3.54 4.04
C ILE A 125 13.18 3.10 3.47
N THR A 126 13.29 1.81 3.15
CA THR A 126 14.44 1.23 2.47
C THR A 126 14.03 0.00 1.66
N PRO A 127 14.73 -0.35 0.56
CA PRO A 127 14.46 -1.59 -0.16
C PRO A 127 14.78 -2.83 0.67
N LEU A 128 13.99 -3.90 0.53
CA LEU A 128 14.23 -5.19 1.19
C LEU A 128 15.63 -5.74 0.92
N SER A 129 16.16 -5.53 -0.29
CA SER A 129 17.48 -6.00 -0.70
C SER A 129 18.65 -5.39 0.09
N THR A 130 18.41 -4.31 0.85
CA THR A 130 19.42 -3.62 1.67
C THR A 130 19.22 -3.84 3.17
N ALA A 131 18.21 -4.60 3.56
CA ALA A 131 17.86 -4.87 4.95
C ALA A 131 18.30 -6.26 5.38
N THR A 132 18.66 -6.43 6.66
CA THR A 132 19.01 -7.71 7.25
C THR A 132 17.92 -8.18 8.20
N VAL A 133 17.43 -9.41 8.05
CA VAL A 133 16.40 -9.97 8.92
C VAL A 133 16.89 -10.03 10.36
N SER A 134 16.17 -9.37 11.28
CA SER A 134 16.42 -9.43 12.75
C SER A 134 15.41 -10.34 13.46
N LYS A 135 14.18 -10.46 12.91
CA LYS A 135 13.18 -11.44 13.34
C LYS A 135 12.57 -12.08 12.09
N PRO A 136 12.63 -13.43 11.96
CA PRO A 136 12.05 -14.14 10.84
C PRO A 136 10.57 -13.83 10.64
N TYR A 137 10.10 -14.04 9.42
CA TYR A 137 8.71 -13.84 9.05
C TYR A 137 7.76 -14.65 9.93
N ASP A 138 6.77 -13.98 10.44
CA ASP A 138 5.67 -14.52 11.24
C ASP A 138 4.43 -14.60 10.34
N GLU A 139 4.12 -15.79 9.88
CA GLU A 139 3.03 -16.02 8.94
C GLU A 139 1.63 -15.66 9.52
N ALA A 140 1.46 -15.80 10.83
CA ALA A 140 0.19 -15.53 11.50
C ALA A 140 -0.11 -14.02 11.57
N ASN A 141 0.93 -13.21 11.69
CA ASN A 141 0.84 -11.76 11.81
C ASN A 141 1.26 -11.00 10.54
N ASP A 142 1.71 -11.73 9.51
CA ASP A 142 2.19 -11.19 8.23
C ASP A 142 3.24 -10.10 8.41
N TYR A 143 4.31 -10.34 9.16
CA TYR A 143 5.44 -9.43 9.21
C TYR A 143 6.76 -10.13 9.55
N ALA A 144 7.86 -9.57 9.04
CA ALA A 144 9.22 -9.81 9.52
C ALA A 144 9.81 -8.51 10.05
N ASN A 145 10.78 -8.57 10.97
CA ASN A 145 11.52 -7.39 11.37
C ASN A 145 12.95 -7.42 10.82
N TYR A 146 13.48 -6.21 10.66
CA TYR A 146 14.77 -5.99 10.02
C TYR A 146 15.67 -5.06 10.84
N GLU A 147 16.97 -5.18 10.61
CA GLU A 147 17.95 -4.13 10.86
C GLU A 147 18.23 -3.47 9.52
N ALA A 148 18.07 -2.16 9.46
CA ALA A 148 18.20 -1.42 8.23
C ALA A 148 18.53 0.04 8.49
N GLU A 149 19.14 0.67 7.49
CA GLU A 149 19.26 2.10 7.36
C GLU A 149 18.40 2.55 6.16
N GLY A 150 17.79 3.72 6.25
CA GLY A 150 16.93 4.21 5.19
C GLY A 150 16.63 5.70 5.29
N LYS A 151 15.96 6.20 4.28
CA LYS A 151 15.49 7.59 4.28
C LYS A 151 14.25 7.72 5.14
N SER A 152 14.12 8.86 5.80
CA SER A 152 12.98 9.17 6.66
C SER A 152 12.15 10.28 6.04
N TYR A 153 10.84 10.09 6.02
CA TYR A 153 9.86 11.03 5.46
C TYR A 153 8.81 11.39 6.50
N THR A 154 8.28 12.61 6.44
CA THR A 154 7.19 13.02 7.31
C THR A 154 5.86 12.64 6.69
N ALA A 155 5.12 11.79 7.36
CA ALA A 155 3.74 11.45 7.03
C ALA A 155 2.78 12.40 7.76
N LYS A 156 1.87 13.01 7.01
CA LYS A 156 0.90 13.99 7.51
C LYS A 156 -0.38 13.99 6.67
N PRO A 157 -1.47 14.61 7.11
CA PRO A 157 -2.70 14.69 6.32
C PRO A 157 -2.48 15.21 4.89
N GLY A 158 -3.21 14.64 3.93
CA GLY A 158 -3.16 14.99 2.51
C GLY A 158 -2.37 14.01 1.64
N THR A 159 -1.45 13.23 2.21
CA THR A 159 -0.60 12.29 1.47
C THR A 159 -0.62 10.92 2.14
N PHE A 160 -0.83 9.85 1.37
CA PHE A 160 -0.73 8.48 1.84
C PHE A 160 0.51 7.77 1.28
N PHE A 161 1.00 6.76 1.99
CA PHE A 161 2.12 5.92 1.58
C PHE A 161 1.61 4.56 1.12
N LEU A 162 2.30 3.96 0.14
CA LEU A 162 2.12 2.58 -0.27
C LEU A 162 3.40 1.81 0.03
N PHE A 163 3.26 0.68 0.73
CA PHE A 163 4.36 -0.24 0.99
C PHE A 163 4.01 -1.60 0.40
N PHE A 164 4.81 -2.00 -0.57
CA PHE A 164 4.75 -3.31 -1.21
C PHE A 164 5.67 -4.30 -0.46
N PRO A 165 5.59 -5.61 -0.71
CA PRO A 165 6.44 -6.60 0.00
C PRO A 165 7.93 -6.30 0.00
N ASP A 166 8.44 -5.66 -1.05
CA ASP A 166 9.86 -5.29 -1.16
C ASP A 166 10.23 -3.96 -0.47
N ASP A 167 9.26 -3.29 0.17
CA ASP A 167 9.44 -2.03 0.87
C ASP A 167 9.53 -2.27 2.39
N VAL A 168 10.75 -2.30 2.92
CA VAL A 168 10.95 -2.30 4.37
C VAL A 168 10.70 -0.90 4.91
N HIS A 169 9.78 -0.79 5.85
CA HIS A 169 9.36 0.49 6.40
C HIS A 169 9.41 0.51 7.93
N ARG A 170 9.54 1.71 8.49
CA ARG A 170 9.68 1.94 9.93
C ARG A 170 8.75 3.06 10.35
N PRO A 171 7.46 2.76 10.64
CA PRO A 171 6.45 3.75 10.96
C PRO A 171 6.48 4.15 12.45
N ASN A 172 5.60 5.07 12.82
CA ASN A 172 5.37 5.51 14.19
C ASN A 172 6.53 6.27 14.84
N ILE A 173 7.46 6.84 14.09
CA ILE A 173 8.58 7.60 14.64
C ILE A 173 8.06 8.99 15.03
N LEU A 174 8.37 9.40 16.27
CA LEU A 174 7.95 10.65 16.86
C LEU A 174 8.39 11.88 16.04
N VAL A 175 7.43 12.77 15.82
CA VAL A 175 7.68 14.16 15.41
C VAL A 175 7.37 15.05 16.61
N LYS A 176 8.33 15.84 17.06
CA LYS A 176 8.16 16.73 18.22
C LYS A 176 6.97 17.68 18.02
N GLY A 177 6.06 17.69 18.98
CA GLY A 177 4.81 18.45 18.93
C GLY A 177 3.62 17.64 18.42
N PHE A 178 3.84 16.38 18.00
CA PHE A 178 2.81 15.44 17.58
C PHE A 178 3.01 14.10 18.29
N GLU A 179 2.91 14.12 19.61
CA GLU A 179 3.17 12.96 20.48
C GLU A 179 2.13 11.86 20.29
N VAL A 180 0.91 12.21 19.85
CA VAL A 180 -0.18 11.27 19.52
C VAL A 180 -0.59 11.44 18.08
N VAL A 181 -0.69 10.33 17.37
CA VAL A 181 -1.04 10.28 15.94
C VAL A 181 -2.24 9.38 15.73
N LYS A 182 -3.29 9.93 15.10
CA LYS A 182 -4.39 9.14 14.57
C LYS A 182 -4.09 8.78 13.12
N LYS A 183 -4.07 7.48 12.81
CA LYS A 183 -3.80 7.01 11.46
C LYS A 183 -4.63 5.79 11.08
N VAL A 184 -4.69 5.52 9.80
CA VAL A 184 -5.22 4.29 9.22
C VAL A 184 -4.13 3.55 8.46
N VAL A 185 -4.09 2.24 8.62
CA VAL A 185 -3.38 1.30 7.76
C VAL A 185 -4.42 0.41 7.10
N ILE A 186 -4.53 0.49 5.78
CA ILE A 186 -5.40 -0.40 5.01
C ILE A 186 -4.50 -1.49 4.41
N LYS A 187 -4.86 -2.74 4.69
CA LYS A 187 -4.20 -3.93 4.17
C LYS A 187 -4.95 -4.38 2.92
N VAL A 188 -4.25 -4.44 1.79
CA VAL A 188 -4.76 -4.97 0.52
C VAL A 188 -3.97 -6.22 0.19
N ARG A 189 -4.64 -7.36 0.02
CA ARG A 189 -3.98 -8.63 -0.31
C ARG A 189 -3.21 -8.52 -1.62
N VAL A 190 -1.97 -9.01 -1.62
CA VAL A 190 -1.14 -9.12 -2.83
C VAL A 190 -1.86 -10.02 -3.83
N ALA A 191 -2.04 -9.54 -5.05
CA ALA A 191 -2.61 -10.32 -6.14
C ALA A 191 -1.50 -11.10 -6.86
N GLU A 192 -1.68 -12.41 -7.02
CA GLU A 192 -0.79 -13.32 -7.74
C GLU A 192 -0.90 -13.18 -9.26
#